data_e5df91e8e6630aca83c8036b837e10ef
#
_entry.id   e5df91e8e6630aca83c8036b837e10ef
#
_cell.length_a   1.000
_cell.length_b   1.000
_cell.length_c   1.000
_cell.angle_alpha   90.00
_cell.angle_beta   90.00
_cell.angle_gamma   90.00
#
_symmetry.space_group_name_H-M   'P 1'
#
loop_
_entity.id
_entity.type
_entity.pdbx_description
1 polymer ?
#
loop_
_entity_poly.entity_id
_entity_poly.type
_entity_poly.pdbx_seq_one_letter_code
_entity_poly.pdbx_strand_id
1 'polypeptide(L)' 'MDFRTTSVKDFIENYGGKELMQEYTPNLLKFPLKLFYKKTCGDIFDLCLKKKHVTPEQANALQAAFEAKFQ' A
#
# COMPACT_ATOMS: atom_id res chain seq x y z
N MET A 1 -2.76 0.67 -14.43
CA MET A 1 -3.06 -0.21 -13.30
C MET A 1 -3.57 0.61 -12.13
N ASP A 2 -4.64 0.17 -11.50
CA ASP A 2 -5.26 0.93 -10.41
C ASP A 2 -4.77 0.40 -9.06
N PHE A 3 -4.09 1.26 -8.32
CA PHE A 3 -3.59 0.92 -6.99
C PHE A 3 -4.70 0.47 -6.05
N ARG A 4 -5.81 1.18 -6.06
CA ARG A 4 -6.88 0.96 -5.06
C ARG A 4 -7.56 -0.39 -5.22
N THR A 5 -7.62 -0.93 -6.44
CA THR A 5 -8.26 -2.22 -6.70
C THR A 5 -7.27 -3.38 -6.73
N THR A 6 -5.97 -3.10 -6.68
CA THR A 6 -4.95 -4.13 -6.63
C THR A 6 -4.97 -4.81 -5.26
N SER A 7 -4.97 -6.14 -5.23
CA SER A 7 -4.94 -6.85 -3.96
C SER A 7 -3.62 -6.61 -3.24
N VAL A 8 -3.64 -6.64 -1.91
CA VAL A 8 -2.42 -6.49 -1.11
C VAL A 8 -1.42 -7.58 -1.48
N LYS A 9 -1.90 -8.80 -1.71
CA LYS A 9 -1.02 -9.90 -2.12
C LYS A 9 -0.28 -9.58 -3.41
N ASP A 10 -1.00 -9.16 -4.45
CA ASP A 10 -0.38 -8.82 -5.73
C ASP A 10 0.57 -7.65 -5.60
N PHE A 11 0.16 -6.63 -4.85
CA PHE A 11 0.97 -5.46 -4.62
C PHE A 11 2.33 -5.84 -4.02
N ILE A 12 2.32 -6.70 -3.02
CA ILE A 12 3.54 -7.12 -2.32
C ILE A 12 4.37 -8.10 -3.16
N GLU A 13 3.72 -9.12 -3.74
CA GLU A 13 4.45 -10.22 -4.38
C GLU A 13 4.82 -9.93 -5.83
N ASN A 14 3.99 -9.19 -6.55
CA ASN A 14 4.17 -9.02 -8.00
C ASN A 14 4.61 -7.62 -8.41
N TYR A 15 4.40 -6.62 -7.57
CA TYR A 15 4.64 -5.23 -7.96
C TYR A 15 5.64 -4.50 -7.08
N GLY A 16 6.40 -5.22 -6.27
CA GLY A 16 7.43 -4.62 -5.43
C GLY A 16 6.87 -3.69 -4.35
N GLY A 17 5.66 -3.99 -3.86
CA GLY A 17 5.00 -3.13 -2.88
C GLY A 17 5.75 -3.00 -1.57
N LYS A 18 6.45 -4.06 -1.16
CA LYS A 18 7.23 -4.01 0.08
C LYS A 18 8.30 -2.93 0.02
N GLU A 19 8.98 -2.80 -1.11
CA GLU A 19 9.99 -1.77 -1.32
C GLU A 19 9.38 -0.39 -1.32
N LEU A 20 8.22 -0.22 -1.96
CA LEU A 20 7.50 1.04 -1.97
C LEU A 20 7.06 1.43 -0.56
N MET A 21 6.55 0.47 0.20
CA MET A 21 6.14 0.72 1.58
C MET A 21 7.34 1.11 2.44
N GLN A 22 8.47 0.47 2.22
CA GLN A 22 9.68 0.79 2.97
C GLN A 22 10.13 2.23 2.71
N GLU A 23 9.94 2.72 1.51
CA GLU A 23 10.33 4.08 1.13
C GLU A 23 9.31 5.13 1.60
N TYR A 24 8.02 4.86 1.43
CA TYR A 24 6.98 5.86 1.65
C TYR A 24 6.17 5.66 2.92
N THR A 25 5.95 4.41 3.33
CA THR A 25 5.13 4.10 4.50
C THR A 25 5.78 3.01 5.34
N PRO A 26 7.00 3.27 5.87
CA PRO A 26 7.74 2.22 6.58
C PRO A 26 7.03 1.69 7.81
N ASN A 27 6.17 2.49 8.44
CA ASN A 27 5.43 2.06 9.62
C ASN A 27 4.48 0.90 9.31
N LEU A 28 4.01 0.78 8.09
CA LEU A 28 3.09 -0.29 7.72
C LEU A 28 3.77 -1.65 7.65
N LEU A 29 5.09 -1.69 7.52
CA LEU A 29 5.82 -2.96 7.48
C LEU A 29 5.84 -3.67 8.83
N LYS A 30 5.47 -2.99 9.89
CA LYS A 30 5.38 -3.58 11.22
C LYS A 30 4.15 -4.47 11.40
N PHE A 31 3.18 -4.35 10.50
CA PHE A 31 1.95 -5.13 10.58
C PHE A 31 2.10 -6.47 9.85
N PRO A 32 1.36 -7.50 10.27
CA PRO A 32 1.39 -8.79 9.57
C PRO A 32 0.61 -8.70 8.25
N LEU A 33 1.30 -8.28 7.20
CA LEU A 33 0.68 -8.00 5.92
C LEU A 33 -0.05 -9.19 5.31
N LYS A 34 0.40 -10.40 5.62
CA LYS A 34 -0.25 -11.61 5.11
C LYS A 34 -1.71 -11.75 5.54
N LEU A 35 -2.07 -11.16 6.68
CA LEU A 35 -3.46 -11.18 7.14
C LEU A 35 -4.37 -10.35 6.23
N PHE A 36 -3.80 -9.45 5.45
CA PHE A 36 -4.55 -8.55 4.60
C PHE A 36 -4.45 -8.90 3.11
N TYR A 37 -3.88 -10.06 2.78
CA TYR A 37 -3.65 -10.44 1.38
C TYR A 37 -4.94 -10.52 0.56
N LYS A 38 -6.07 -10.79 1.19
CA LYS A 38 -7.35 -10.86 0.50
C LYS A 38 -8.01 -9.49 0.31
N LYS A 39 -7.46 -8.46 0.93
CA LYS A 39 -8.00 -7.11 0.82
C LYS A 39 -7.31 -6.36 -0.31
N THR A 40 -7.94 -5.28 -0.78
CA THR A 40 -7.31 -4.40 -1.76
C THR A 40 -6.44 -3.37 -1.05
N CYS A 41 -5.49 -2.80 -1.80
CA CYS A 41 -4.66 -1.73 -1.27
C CYS A 41 -5.52 -0.53 -0.85
N GLY A 42 -6.58 -0.23 -1.62
CA GLY A 42 -7.50 0.84 -1.26
C GLY A 42 -8.13 0.63 0.11
N ASP A 43 -8.63 -0.59 0.36
CA ASP A 43 -9.28 -0.91 1.64
C ASP A 43 -8.29 -0.76 2.80
N ILE A 44 -7.08 -1.29 2.65
CA ILE A 44 -6.09 -1.26 3.71
C ILE A 44 -5.60 0.17 3.96
N PHE A 45 -5.37 0.93 2.91
CA PHE A 45 -4.90 2.31 3.07
C PHE A 45 -5.98 3.20 3.67
N ASP A 46 -7.27 2.99 3.30
CA ASP A 46 -8.37 3.71 3.93
C ASP A 46 -8.44 3.42 5.44
N LEU A 47 -8.26 2.15 5.81
CA LEU A 47 -8.24 1.76 7.22
C LEU A 47 -7.05 2.40 7.95
N CYS A 48 -5.87 2.38 7.33
CA CYS A 48 -4.68 2.96 7.93
C CYS A 48 -4.81 4.47 8.10
N LEU A 49 -5.43 5.15 7.14
CA LEU A 49 -5.69 6.58 7.25
C LEU A 49 -6.67 6.87 8.38
N LYS A 50 -7.72 6.07 8.51
CA LYS A 50 -8.71 6.21 9.57
C LYS A 50 -8.09 6.03 10.95
N LYS A 51 -7.17 5.08 11.07
CA LYS A 51 -6.50 4.79 12.34
C LYS A 51 -5.22 5.60 12.53
N LYS A 52 -4.89 6.46 11.58
CA LYS A 52 -3.71 7.34 11.63
C LYS A 52 -2.37 6.60 11.63
N HIS A 53 -2.34 5.41 11.05
CA HIS A 53 -1.08 4.68 10.86
C HIS A 53 -0.25 5.25 9.73
N VAL A 54 -0.89 5.93 8.76
CA VAL A 54 -0.20 6.68 7.71
C VAL A 54 -0.86 8.04 7.59
N THR A 55 -0.10 9.01 7.07
CA THR A 55 -0.65 10.32 6.74
C THR A 55 -1.21 10.29 5.32
N PRO A 56 -2.16 11.17 4.98
CA PRO A 56 -2.63 11.30 3.60
C PRO A 56 -1.49 11.56 2.62
N GLU A 57 -0.49 12.34 3.04
CA GLU A 57 0.67 12.63 2.20
C GLU A 57 1.48 11.38 1.88
N GLN A 58 1.72 10.54 2.87
CA GLN A 58 2.43 9.28 2.68
C GLN A 58 1.66 8.34 1.76
N ALA A 59 0.36 8.21 1.99
CA ALA A 59 -0.48 7.33 1.18
C ALA A 59 -0.52 7.80 -0.28
N ASN A 60 -0.69 9.09 -0.49
CA ASN A 60 -0.73 9.66 -1.83
C ASN A 60 0.61 9.51 -2.54
N ALA A 61 1.71 9.71 -1.84
CA ALA A 61 3.04 9.57 -2.42
C ALA A 61 3.30 8.12 -2.87
N LEU A 62 2.92 7.16 -2.04
CA LEU A 62 3.08 5.75 -2.39
C LEU A 62 2.21 5.39 -3.59
N GLN A 63 0.95 5.82 -3.59
CA GLN A 63 0.05 5.55 -4.70
C GLN A 63 0.57 6.14 -6.00
N ALA A 64 1.04 7.37 -5.97
CA ALA A 64 1.58 8.04 -7.15
C ALA A 64 2.82 7.31 -7.68
N ALA A 65 3.71 6.89 -6.78
CA ALA A 65 4.91 6.15 -7.17
C ALA A 65 4.56 4.80 -7.80
N PHE A 66 3.58 4.09 -7.23
CA PHE A 66 3.13 2.83 -7.77
C PHE A 66 2.54 3.01 -9.18
N GLU A 67 1.66 3.99 -9.33
CA GLU A 67 1.00 4.21 -10.61
C GLU A 67 1.99 4.66 -11.68
N ALA A 68 2.97 5.50 -11.32
CA ALA A 68 4.01 5.91 -12.25
C ALA A 68 4.87 4.74 -12.70
N LYS A 69 5.15 3.80 -11.80
CA LYS A 69 6.00 2.65 -12.09
C LYS A 69 5.31 1.64 -13.03
N PHE A 70 4.00 1.52 -12.94
CA PHE A 70 3.24 0.48 -13.65
C PHE A 70 2.24 1.03 -14.66
N GLN A 71 2.41 2.25 -15.06
CA GLN A 71 1.62 2.81 -16.16
C GLN A 71 2.14 2.35 -17.51
#